data_14f39a060db5204af32f9e83de6c42a0
#
_entry.id   14f39a060db5204af32f9e83de6c42a0
#
_cell.length_a   1.000
_cell.length_b   1.000
_cell.length_c   1.000
_cell.angle_alpha   90.00
_cell.angle_beta   90.00
_cell.angle_gamma   90.00
#
_symmetry.space_group_name_H-M   'P 1'
#
loop_
_entity.id
_entity.type
_entity.pdbx_description
1 polymer ?
#
loop_
_entity_poly.entity_id
_entity_poly.type
_entity_poly.pdbx_seq_one_letter_code
_entity_poly.pdbx_strand_id
1 'polypeptide(L)'
;MMNRSLFLSAVLFISSLALAQSKRELNNDGVDLYKTKKYADAEVKFKKGLEKDPELFQGHFNLGDAYYKQRRYDEAIQSYKNSLQFTEHKENQSKVYHNIGNSLLKQQKYQESIGAYKNSLKQNPDDLETKYNLSYALNMIKQDKQKNKYDKNKDKNKNQNKDKQQNQQQQQQKNQISKEEAQRILEALKNNETNTQKKLRKVKGKPVTTDKDW
;
A
#
# COMPACT_ATOMS: atom_id res chain seq x y z
N MET A 1 -6.79 -14.00 -62.87
CA MET A 1 -6.83 -15.15 -61.90
C MET A 1 -6.03 -14.76 -60.67
N MET A 2 -6.68 -14.41 -59.62
CA MET A 2 -6.01 -14.01 -58.34
C MET A 2 -5.50 -15.26 -57.67
N ASN A 3 -4.20 -15.29 -57.39
CA ASN A 3 -3.49 -16.46 -56.84
C ASN A 3 -4.14 -16.93 -55.52
N ARG A 4 -4.79 -18.09 -55.52
CA ARG A 4 -5.40 -18.74 -54.36
C ARG A 4 -4.41 -18.89 -53.18
N SER A 5 -3.11 -19.00 -53.43
CA SER A 5 -2.07 -19.10 -52.41
C SER A 5 -1.86 -17.78 -51.66
N LEU A 6 -1.99 -16.63 -52.32
CA LEU A 6 -1.87 -15.32 -51.70
C LEU A 6 -3.06 -15.02 -50.78
N PHE A 7 -4.28 -15.51 -51.16
CA PHE A 7 -5.47 -15.34 -50.31
C PHE A 7 -5.42 -16.21 -49.04
N LEU A 8 -4.92 -17.45 -49.15
CA LEU A 8 -4.76 -18.32 -47.96
C LEU A 8 -3.70 -17.81 -47.01
N SER A 9 -2.58 -17.26 -47.50
CA SER A 9 -1.53 -16.69 -46.64
C SER A 9 -2.01 -15.38 -45.95
N ALA A 10 -2.77 -14.54 -46.63
CA ALA A 10 -3.35 -13.33 -46.03
C ALA A 10 -4.39 -13.65 -44.93
N VAL A 11 -5.24 -14.67 -45.15
CA VAL A 11 -6.25 -15.11 -44.16
C VAL A 11 -5.58 -15.73 -42.93
N LEU A 12 -4.49 -16.50 -43.09
CA LEU A 12 -3.72 -17.05 -41.98
C LEU A 12 -2.97 -15.98 -41.20
N PHE A 13 -2.51 -14.90 -41.86
CA PHE A 13 -1.85 -13.78 -41.21
C PHE A 13 -2.81 -12.90 -40.39
N ILE A 14 -4.03 -12.68 -40.89
CA ILE A 14 -5.10 -11.93 -40.22
C ILE A 14 -5.61 -12.71 -38.99
N SER A 15 -5.73 -14.04 -39.10
CA SER A 15 -6.15 -14.88 -37.97
C SER A 15 -5.13 -14.96 -36.85
N SER A 16 -3.83 -14.84 -37.13
CA SER A 16 -2.79 -14.81 -36.10
C SER A 16 -2.71 -13.46 -35.38
N LEU A 17 -3.05 -12.37 -36.03
CA LEU A 17 -3.13 -11.04 -35.36
C LEU A 17 -4.36 -10.89 -34.45
N ALA A 18 -5.46 -11.56 -34.75
CA ALA A 18 -6.70 -11.49 -33.96
C ALA A 18 -6.61 -12.23 -32.61
N LEU A 19 -5.64 -13.10 -32.42
CA LEU A 19 -5.47 -13.92 -31.20
C LEU A 19 -4.46 -13.35 -30.21
N ALA A 20 -3.75 -12.28 -30.57
CA ALA A 20 -2.75 -11.68 -29.66
C ALA A 20 -3.38 -10.62 -28.77
N GLN A 21 -3.95 -11.05 -27.65
CA GLN A 21 -4.46 -10.14 -26.62
C GLN A 21 -3.42 -9.08 -26.24
N SER A 22 -3.83 -7.80 -26.22
CA SER A 22 -2.91 -6.70 -25.90
C SER A 22 -2.49 -6.74 -24.41
N LYS A 23 -1.33 -6.13 -24.06
CA LYS A 23 -0.89 -5.98 -22.66
C LYS A 23 -1.94 -5.31 -21.79
N ARG A 24 -2.65 -4.32 -22.34
CA ARG A 24 -3.71 -3.60 -21.62
C ARG A 24 -4.95 -4.46 -21.38
N GLU A 25 -5.33 -5.25 -22.36
CA GLU A 25 -6.46 -6.16 -22.28
C GLU A 25 -6.20 -7.26 -21.25
N LEU A 26 -4.99 -7.85 -21.24
CA LEU A 26 -4.57 -8.82 -20.22
C LEU A 26 -4.58 -8.21 -18.81
N ASN A 27 -4.11 -6.98 -18.67
CA ASN A 27 -4.16 -6.29 -17.38
C ASN A 27 -5.60 -6.01 -16.94
N ASN A 28 -6.47 -5.60 -17.84
CA ASN A 28 -7.89 -5.36 -17.54
C ASN A 28 -8.62 -6.65 -17.15
N ASP A 29 -8.41 -7.74 -17.88
CA ASP A 29 -8.92 -9.07 -17.52
C ASP A 29 -8.46 -9.46 -16.10
N GLY A 30 -7.18 -9.23 -15.79
CA GLY A 30 -6.64 -9.46 -14.46
C GLY A 30 -7.34 -8.63 -13.38
N VAL A 31 -7.63 -7.37 -13.66
CA VAL A 31 -8.36 -6.47 -12.73
C VAL A 31 -9.79 -6.98 -12.50
N ASP A 32 -10.49 -7.46 -13.53
CA ASP A 32 -11.85 -7.97 -13.39
C ASP A 32 -11.88 -9.30 -12.61
N LEU A 33 -10.90 -10.16 -12.84
CA LEU A 33 -10.70 -11.37 -12.01
C LEU A 33 -10.40 -11.01 -10.55
N TYR A 34 -9.57 -9.99 -10.31
CA TYR A 34 -9.26 -9.50 -8.97
C TYR A 34 -10.50 -8.97 -8.25
N LYS A 35 -11.35 -8.17 -8.92
CA LYS A 35 -12.61 -7.66 -8.37
C LYS A 35 -13.57 -8.79 -7.98
N THR A 36 -13.55 -9.89 -8.74
CA THR A 36 -14.34 -11.09 -8.44
C THR A 36 -13.64 -12.05 -7.46
N LYS A 37 -12.56 -11.60 -6.81
CA LYS A 37 -11.76 -12.35 -5.82
C LYS A 37 -11.07 -13.60 -6.36
N LYS A 38 -10.94 -13.75 -7.66
CA LYS A 38 -10.20 -14.82 -8.34
C LYS A 38 -8.71 -14.42 -8.45
N TYR A 39 -8.05 -14.30 -7.30
CA TYR A 39 -6.71 -13.71 -7.21
C TYR A 39 -5.63 -14.51 -7.93
N ALA A 40 -5.72 -15.84 -7.93
CA ALA A 40 -4.78 -16.70 -8.65
C ALA A 40 -4.94 -16.55 -10.18
N ASP A 41 -6.17 -16.46 -10.67
CA ASP A 41 -6.42 -16.24 -12.10
C ASP A 41 -5.99 -14.84 -12.54
N ALA A 42 -6.21 -13.82 -11.67
CA ALA A 42 -5.73 -12.46 -11.88
C ALA A 42 -4.19 -12.43 -11.98
N GLU A 43 -3.48 -13.13 -11.09
CA GLU A 43 -2.02 -13.27 -11.14
C GLU A 43 -1.55 -13.78 -12.50
N VAL A 44 -2.19 -14.83 -13.03
CA VAL A 44 -1.83 -15.39 -14.36
C VAL A 44 -1.99 -14.33 -15.45
N LYS A 45 -3.07 -13.56 -15.41
CA LYS A 45 -3.31 -12.51 -16.42
C LYS A 45 -2.31 -11.36 -16.32
N PHE A 46 -1.99 -10.90 -15.09
CA PHE A 46 -0.97 -9.86 -14.88
C PHE A 46 0.42 -10.32 -15.34
N LYS A 47 0.81 -11.56 -15.05
CA LYS A 47 2.08 -12.13 -15.54
C LYS A 47 2.15 -12.17 -17.06
N LYS A 48 1.09 -12.66 -17.74
CA LYS A 48 1.03 -12.64 -19.20
C LYS A 48 1.09 -11.23 -19.79
N GLY A 49 0.51 -10.24 -19.09
CA GLY A 49 0.62 -8.83 -19.48
C GLY A 49 2.07 -8.33 -19.39
N LEU A 50 2.77 -8.71 -18.30
CA LEU A 50 4.17 -8.36 -18.08
C LEU A 50 5.16 -9.09 -18.99
N GLU A 51 4.83 -10.30 -19.49
CA GLU A 51 5.59 -10.96 -20.54
C GLU A 51 5.59 -10.15 -21.84
N LYS A 52 4.50 -9.40 -22.11
CA LYS A 52 4.39 -8.53 -23.29
C LYS A 52 4.95 -7.13 -23.07
N ASP A 53 4.89 -6.64 -21.83
CA ASP A 53 5.45 -5.36 -21.44
C ASP A 53 6.01 -5.43 -20.02
N PRO A 54 7.30 -5.77 -19.89
CA PRO A 54 7.96 -5.86 -18.59
C PRO A 54 8.03 -4.54 -17.81
N GLU A 55 7.83 -3.41 -18.47
CA GLU A 55 7.89 -2.07 -17.88
C GLU A 55 6.53 -1.51 -17.49
N LEU A 56 5.47 -2.30 -17.63
CA LEU A 56 4.11 -1.88 -17.31
C LEU A 56 3.94 -1.69 -15.79
N PHE A 57 3.98 -0.44 -15.32
CA PHE A 57 3.75 -0.09 -13.91
C PHE A 57 2.52 -0.78 -13.32
N GLN A 58 1.35 -0.66 -13.99
CA GLN A 58 0.09 -1.23 -13.53
C GLN A 58 0.15 -2.76 -13.43
N GLY A 59 0.88 -3.41 -14.34
CA GLY A 59 1.07 -4.86 -14.31
C GLY A 59 1.77 -5.32 -13.04
N HIS A 60 2.89 -4.70 -12.68
CA HIS A 60 3.62 -5.00 -11.46
C HIS A 60 2.82 -4.63 -10.20
N PHE A 61 2.18 -3.46 -10.19
CA PHE A 61 1.38 -3.01 -9.07
C PHE A 61 0.21 -3.95 -8.80
N ASN A 62 -0.58 -4.28 -9.82
CA ASN A 62 -1.73 -5.17 -9.70
C ASN A 62 -1.32 -6.61 -9.38
N LEU A 63 -0.17 -7.08 -9.88
CA LEU A 63 0.40 -8.37 -9.50
C LEU A 63 0.75 -8.39 -8.00
N GLY A 64 1.30 -7.29 -7.49
CA GLY A 64 1.53 -7.11 -6.05
C GLY A 64 0.24 -7.21 -5.24
N ASP A 65 -0.83 -6.55 -5.70
CA ASP A 65 -2.15 -6.63 -5.06
C ASP A 65 -2.70 -8.07 -5.07
N ALA A 66 -2.56 -8.78 -6.19
CA ALA A 66 -2.99 -10.18 -6.29
C ALA A 66 -2.23 -11.08 -5.32
N TYR A 67 -0.92 -10.93 -5.20
CA TYR A 67 -0.11 -11.65 -4.20
C TYR A 67 -0.50 -11.30 -2.77
N TYR A 68 -0.72 -10.01 -2.47
CA TYR A 68 -1.14 -9.57 -1.14
C TYR A 68 -2.47 -10.24 -0.71
N LYS A 69 -3.45 -10.29 -1.60
CA LYS A 69 -4.73 -10.96 -1.32
C LYS A 69 -4.59 -12.47 -1.13
N GLN A 70 -3.60 -13.08 -1.74
CA GLN A 70 -3.22 -14.49 -1.54
C GLN A 70 -2.36 -14.69 -0.28
N ARG A 71 -2.06 -13.66 0.51
CA ARG A 71 -1.17 -13.65 1.68
C ARG A 71 0.30 -13.96 1.36
N ARG A 72 0.67 -13.87 0.11
CA ARG A 72 2.04 -14.05 -0.40
C ARG A 72 2.77 -12.71 -0.32
N TYR A 73 3.05 -12.28 0.92
CA TYR A 73 3.49 -10.91 1.18
C TYR A 73 4.90 -10.60 0.65
N ASP A 74 5.80 -11.57 0.61
CA ASP A 74 7.16 -11.34 0.08
C ASP A 74 7.12 -11.11 -1.43
N GLU A 75 6.33 -11.90 -2.16
CA GLU A 75 6.13 -11.70 -3.60
C GLU A 75 5.37 -10.40 -3.88
N ALA A 76 4.42 -10.03 -3.03
CA ALA A 76 3.74 -8.74 -3.14
C ALA A 76 4.74 -7.58 -3.03
N ILE A 77 5.60 -7.60 -2.01
CA ILE A 77 6.63 -6.58 -1.80
C ILE A 77 7.57 -6.50 -3.00
N GLN A 78 7.98 -7.63 -3.56
CA GLN A 78 8.86 -7.64 -4.72
C GLN A 78 8.18 -7.04 -5.95
N SER A 79 6.93 -7.41 -6.22
CA SER A 79 6.16 -6.84 -7.33
C SER A 79 5.93 -5.34 -7.19
N TYR A 80 5.61 -4.86 -5.99
CA TYR A 80 5.52 -3.44 -5.70
C TYR A 80 6.86 -2.71 -5.89
N LYS A 81 7.98 -3.29 -5.45
CA LYS A 81 9.31 -2.71 -5.71
C LYS A 81 9.63 -2.62 -7.19
N ASN A 82 9.26 -3.64 -7.96
CA ASN A 82 9.42 -3.61 -9.41
C ASN A 82 8.60 -2.49 -10.04
N SER A 83 7.35 -2.26 -9.58
CA SER A 83 6.52 -1.17 -10.09
C SER A 83 7.14 0.21 -9.87
N LEU A 84 7.89 0.43 -8.77
CA LEU A 84 8.57 1.71 -8.51
C LEU A 84 9.58 2.10 -9.59
N GLN A 85 10.14 1.14 -10.30
CA GLN A 85 11.12 1.41 -11.36
C GLN A 85 10.46 2.04 -12.59
N PHE A 86 9.15 1.93 -12.74
CA PHE A 86 8.40 2.33 -13.92
C PHE A 86 7.42 3.48 -13.64
N THR A 87 7.66 4.27 -12.58
CA THR A 87 6.86 5.45 -12.29
C THR A 87 7.66 6.55 -11.60
N GLU A 88 7.51 7.77 -12.10
CA GLU A 88 7.99 9.00 -11.45
C GLU A 88 6.87 9.77 -10.76
N HIS A 89 5.62 9.35 -10.94
CA HIS A 89 4.46 10.01 -10.35
C HIS A 89 4.40 9.77 -8.85
N LYS A 90 4.47 10.85 -8.07
CA LYS A 90 4.44 10.81 -6.59
C LYS A 90 3.24 10.07 -6.04
N GLU A 91 2.07 10.22 -6.65
CA GLU A 91 0.85 9.52 -6.23
C GLU A 91 1.00 7.99 -6.35
N ASN A 92 1.57 7.52 -7.47
CA ASN A 92 1.86 6.09 -7.67
C ASN A 92 2.89 5.59 -6.65
N GLN A 93 3.99 6.33 -6.47
CA GLN A 93 5.03 5.99 -5.49
C GLN A 93 4.45 5.91 -4.08
N SER A 94 3.57 6.85 -3.70
CA SER A 94 2.89 6.82 -2.41
C SER A 94 2.08 5.54 -2.24
N LYS A 95 1.22 5.19 -3.21
CA LYS A 95 0.40 3.96 -3.19
C LYS A 95 1.26 2.70 -3.08
N VAL A 96 2.37 2.65 -3.82
CA VAL A 96 3.30 1.52 -3.77
C VAL A 96 3.93 1.38 -2.40
N TYR A 97 4.48 2.46 -1.83
CA TYR A 97 5.08 2.42 -0.50
C TYR A 97 4.05 2.09 0.59
N HIS A 98 2.82 2.59 0.47
CA HIS A 98 1.71 2.22 1.35
C HIS A 98 1.47 0.69 1.33
N ASN A 99 1.36 0.09 0.14
CA ASN A 99 1.10 -1.35 -0.01
C ASN A 99 2.29 -2.21 0.44
N ILE A 100 3.53 -1.77 0.23
CA ILE A 100 4.72 -2.38 0.83
C ILE A 100 4.60 -2.36 2.35
N GLY A 101 4.24 -1.21 2.93
CA GLY A 101 4.02 -1.06 4.36
C GLY A 101 2.96 -2.01 4.90
N ASN A 102 1.83 -2.14 4.21
CA ASN A 102 0.76 -3.07 4.56
C ASN A 102 1.23 -4.53 4.51
N SER A 103 2.01 -4.91 3.50
CA SER A 103 2.54 -6.26 3.36
C SER A 103 3.51 -6.60 4.51
N LEU A 104 4.40 -5.69 4.84
CA LEU A 104 5.34 -5.82 5.97
C LEU A 104 4.61 -5.86 7.31
N LEU A 105 3.55 -5.07 7.46
CA LEU A 105 2.71 -5.06 8.65
C LEU A 105 2.03 -6.42 8.86
N LYS A 106 1.52 -7.05 7.80
CA LYS A 106 0.93 -8.40 7.85
C LYS A 106 1.96 -9.47 8.23
N GLN A 107 3.22 -9.26 7.91
CA GLN A 107 4.34 -10.11 8.34
C GLN A 107 4.84 -9.78 9.75
N GLN A 108 4.24 -8.82 10.45
CA GLN A 108 4.69 -8.31 11.75
C GLN A 108 6.10 -7.67 11.72
N LYS A 109 6.60 -7.34 10.53
CA LYS A 109 7.86 -6.60 10.33
C LYS A 109 7.63 -5.10 10.57
N TYR A 110 7.25 -4.76 11.80
CA TYR A 110 6.76 -3.43 12.15
C TYR A 110 7.76 -2.31 11.89
N GLN A 111 9.05 -2.54 12.17
CA GLN A 111 10.08 -1.52 11.94
C GLN A 111 10.25 -1.19 10.45
N GLU A 112 10.20 -2.21 9.62
CA GLU A 112 10.30 -2.06 8.16
C GLU A 112 9.03 -1.42 7.59
N SER A 113 7.85 -1.80 8.10
CA SER A 113 6.57 -1.19 7.69
C SER A 113 6.50 0.31 7.99
N ILE A 114 7.05 0.75 9.14
CA ILE A 114 7.19 2.17 9.49
C ILE A 114 8.05 2.90 8.44
N GLY A 115 9.15 2.29 8.00
CA GLY A 115 10.00 2.85 6.95
C GLY A 115 9.24 3.05 5.64
N ALA A 116 8.46 2.03 5.23
CA ALA A 116 7.65 2.09 4.02
C ALA A 116 6.54 3.16 4.12
N TYR A 117 5.80 3.23 5.23
CA TYR A 117 4.76 4.26 5.43
C TYR A 117 5.33 5.68 5.45
N LYS A 118 6.51 5.89 6.05
CA LYS A 118 7.20 7.19 6.00
C LYS A 118 7.54 7.59 4.56
N ASN A 119 8.00 6.65 3.73
CA ASN A 119 8.26 6.90 2.32
C ASN A 119 6.97 7.21 1.54
N SER A 120 5.86 6.54 1.85
CA SER A 120 4.54 6.86 1.30
C SER A 120 4.14 8.30 1.65
N LEU A 121 4.21 8.68 2.92
CA LEU A 121 3.85 10.02 3.40
C LEU A 121 4.80 11.13 2.91
N LYS A 122 6.03 10.79 2.54
CA LYS A 122 6.93 11.74 1.87
C LYS A 122 6.42 12.11 0.47
N GLN A 123 5.76 11.19 -0.23
CA GLN A 123 5.19 11.42 -1.54
C GLN A 123 3.78 12.02 -1.47
N ASN A 124 2.97 11.60 -0.51
CA ASN A 124 1.63 12.13 -0.24
C ASN A 124 1.43 12.36 1.27
N PRO A 125 1.76 13.56 1.78
CA PRO A 125 1.65 13.88 3.19
C PRO A 125 0.22 13.86 3.76
N ASP A 126 -0.81 13.93 2.92
CA ASP A 126 -2.21 14.02 3.33
C ASP A 126 -2.93 12.66 3.36
N ASP A 127 -2.24 11.56 3.11
CA ASP A 127 -2.80 10.21 3.16
C ASP A 127 -3.11 9.78 4.60
N LEU A 128 -4.39 9.86 4.96
CA LEU A 128 -4.89 9.53 6.30
C LEU A 128 -4.78 8.04 6.61
N GLU A 129 -4.98 7.17 5.62
CA GLU A 129 -4.88 5.72 5.81
C GLU A 129 -3.45 5.33 6.14
N THR A 130 -2.48 5.88 5.41
CA THR A 130 -1.06 5.66 5.69
C THR A 130 -0.65 6.19 7.07
N LYS A 131 -1.16 7.36 7.48
CA LYS A 131 -0.92 7.91 8.84
C LYS A 131 -1.46 6.97 9.92
N TYR A 132 -2.67 6.46 9.72
CA TYR A 132 -3.28 5.51 10.65
C TYR A 132 -2.45 4.22 10.76
N ASN A 133 -2.06 3.63 9.63
CA ASN A 133 -1.29 2.39 9.60
C ASN A 133 0.12 2.58 10.18
N LEU A 134 0.74 3.74 9.97
CA LEU A 134 2.00 4.12 10.61
C LEU A 134 1.86 4.17 12.14
N SER A 135 0.81 4.83 12.63
CA SER A 135 0.53 4.92 14.06
C SER A 135 0.29 3.53 14.67
N TYR A 136 -0.44 2.67 13.98
CA TYR A 136 -0.65 1.29 14.40
C TYR A 136 0.68 0.52 14.49
N ALA A 137 1.55 0.60 13.47
CA ALA A 137 2.84 -0.08 13.47
C ALA A 137 3.76 0.41 14.60
N LEU A 138 3.77 1.73 14.88
CA LEU A 138 4.48 2.32 16.01
C LEU A 138 4.00 1.78 17.37
N ASN A 139 2.68 1.64 17.52
CA ASN A 139 2.09 1.08 18.74
C ASN A 139 2.47 -0.40 18.93
N MET A 140 2.48 -1.19 17.86
CA MET A 140 2.89 -2.61 17.91
C MET A 140 4.34 -2.75 18.40
N ILE A 141 5.28 -1.96 17.88
CA ILE A 141 6.67 -1.96 18.40
C ILE A 141 6.74 -1.61 19.88
N LYS A 142 5.93 -0.65 20.32
CA LYS A 142 5.89 -0.27 21.74
C LYS A 142 5.38 -1.41 22.61
N GLN A 143 4.34 -2.10 22.18
CA GLN A 143 3.80 -3.27 22.88
C GLN A 143 4.82 -4.43 22.94
N ASP A 144 5.51 -4.71 21.83
CA ASP A 144 6.55 -5.74 21.78
C ASP A 144 7.71 -5.42 22.74
N LYS A 145 8.14 -4.15 22.79
CA LYS A 145 9.17 -3.71 23.73
C LYS A 145 8.73 -3.86 25.20
N GLN A 146 7.46 -3.57 25.49
CA GLN A 146 6.92 -3.71 26.84
C GLN A 146 6.83 -5.19 27.23
N LYS A 147 6.32 -6.05 26.33
CA LYS A 147 6.24 -7.51 26.54
C LYS A 147 7.62 -8.11 26.82
N ASN A 148 8.59 -7.80 25.95
CA ASN A 148 9.98 -8.27 26.14
C ASN A 148 10.62 -7.77 27.45
N LYS A 149 10.24 -6.61 27.93
CA LYS A 149 10.70 -6.08 29.22
C LYS A 149 10.05 -6.82 30.40
N TYR A 150 8.77 -7.18 30.26
CA TYR A 150 8.03 -7.98 31.24
C TYR A 150 8.61 -9.41 31.36
N ASP A 151 8.86 -10.05 30.24
CA ASP A 151 9.42 -11.41 30.21
C ASP A 151 10.86 -11.44 30.78
N LYS A 152 11.70 -10.46 30.43
CA LYS A 152 13.04 -10.33 31.04
C LYS A 152 13.02 -10.05 32.54
N ASN A 153 12.00 -9.35 33.05
CA ASN A 153 11.87 -9.09 34.47
C ASN A 153 11.31 -10.29 35.24
N LYS A 154 10.51 -11.14 34.60
CA LYS A 154 9.98 -12.37 35.18
C LYS A 154 11.09 -13.38 35.48
N ASP A 155 12.10 -13.45 34.60
CA ASP A 155 13.29 -14.29 34.82
C ASP A 155 14.24 -13.72 35.87
N LYS A 156 14.33 -12.38 36.01
CA LYS A 156 15.12 -11.72 37.05
C LYS A 156 14.48 -11.70 38.44
N ASN A 157 13.13 -11.77 38.50
CA ASN A 157 12.41 -11.64 39.77
C ASN A 157 12.37 -12.93 40.62
N LYS A 158 13.06 -13.99 40.21
CA LYS A 158 13.35 -15.09 41.15
C LYS A 158 14.39 -14.71 42.23
N ASN A 159 15.07 -13.57 42.10
CA ASN A 159 16.19 -13.24 43.02
C ASN A 159 16.22 -11.85 43.70
N GLN A 160 15.27 -10.92 43.48
CA GLN A 160 15.35 -9.64 44.19
C GLN A 160 14.00 -8.99 44.49
N ASN A 161 13.63 -8.99 45.76
CA ASN A 161 12.37 -8.47 46.30
C ASN A 161 12.56 -7.08 47.00
N LYS A 162 13.49 -6.21 46.56
CA LYS A 162 13.78 -4.95 47.27
C LYS A 162 13.67 -3.61 46.52
N ASP A 163 13.52 -3.58 45.17
CA ASP A 163 13.56 -2.28 44.47
C ASP A 163 12.21 -1.86 43.81
N LYS A 164 11.10 -2.30 44.40
CA LYS A 164 9.76 -2.14 43.77
C LYS A 164 9.14 -0.75 43.86
N GLN A 165 9.60 0.17 44.67
CA GLN A 165 8.90 1.46 44.87
C GLN A 165 9.38 2.62 44.00
N GLN A 166 10.63 2.68 43.58
CA GLN A 166 11.12 3.79 42.75
C GLN A 166 10.82 3.68 41.26
N ASN A 167 10.61 2.47 40.73
CA ASN A 167 10.36 2.26 39.31
C ASN A 167 8.89 2.51 38.86
N GLN A 168 7.92 2.48 39.79
CA GLN A 168 6.52 2.73 39.46
C GLN A 168 6.22 4.21 39.16
N GLN A 169 6.87 5.15 39.82
CA GLN A 169 6.68 6.58 39.56
C GLN A 169 7.27 7.02 38.21
N GLN A 170 8.43 6.52 37.81
CA GLN A 170 9.00 6.81 36.48
C GLN A 170 8.22 6.17 35.32
N GLN A 171 7.58 5.01 35.53
CA GLN A 171 6.73 4.38 34.52
C GLN A 171 5.40 5.11 34.31
N GLN A 172 4.81 5.67 35.38
CA GLN A 172 3.59 6.48 35.27
C GLN A 172 3.85 7.79 34.50
N GLN A 173 4.98 8.47 34.75
CA GLN A 173 5.34 9.68 34.01
C GLN A 173 5.63 9.40 32.53
N LYS A 174 6.35 8.32 32.19
CA LYS A 174 6.57 7.93 30.79
C LYS A 174 5.28 7.53 30.05
N ASN A 175 4.31 6.93 30.76
CA ASN A 175 3.01 6.58 30.17
C ASN A 175 2.11 7.83 29.99
N GLN A 176 2.22 8.84 30.84
CA GLN A 176 1.52 10.12 30.67
C GLN A 176 2.07 10.89 29.46
N ILE A 177 3.40 11.04 29.34
CA ILE A 177 4.03 11.71 28.19
C ILE A 177 3.61 11.04 26.87
N SER A 178 3.59 9.70 26.83
CA SER A 178 3.15 8.95 25.65
C SER A 178 1.66 9.08 25.33
N LYS A 179 0.83 9.29 26.37
CA LYS A 179 -0.61 9.52 26.20
C LYS A 179 -0.89 10.94 25.69
N GLU A 180 -0.14 11.91 26.20
CA GLU A 180 -0.19 13.31 25.74
C GLU A 180 0.33 13.44 24.29
N GLU A 181 1.37 12.72 23.92
CA GLU A 181 1.90 12.72 22.55
C GLU A 181 0.91 12.08 21.57
N ALA A 182 0.25 10.98 21.94
CA ALA A 182 -0.84 10.40 21.16
C ALA A 182 -2.06 11.33 21.06
N GLN A 183 -2.40 12.05 22.12
CA GLN A 183 -3.46 13.06 22.10
C GLN A 183 -3.12 14.24 21.20
N ARG A 184 -1.90 14.75 21.23
CA ARG A 184 -1.43 15.82 20.31
C ARG A 184 -1.49 15.39 18.84
N ILE A 185 -1.10 14.15 18.55
CA ILE A 185 -1.20 13.59 17.18
C ILE A 185 -2.66 13.48 16.75
N LEU A 186 -3.56 12.98 17.61
CA LEU A 186 -5.00 12.90 17.35
C LEU A 186 -5.63 14.27 17.16
N GLU A 187 -5.24 15.26 17.95
CA GLU A 187 -5.73 16.63 17.84
C GLU A 187 -5.22 17.31 16.55
N ALA A 188 -3.96 17.10 16.19
CA ALA A 188 -3.40 17.57 14.91
C ALA A 188 -4.11 16.93 13.70
N LEU A 189 -4.45 15.63 13.78
CA LEU A 189 -5.22 14.94 12.76
C LEU A 189 -6.65 15.48 12.63
N LYS A 190 -7.33 15.73 13.77
CA LYS A 190 -8.69 16.29 13.79
C LYS A 190 -8.73 17.71 13.23
N ASN A 191 -7.71 18.53 13.53
CA ASN A 191 -7.58 19.88 13.00
C ASN A 191 -7.32 19.88 11.48
N ASN A 192 -6.51 18.95 10.97
CA ASN A 192 -6.29 18.76 9.53
C ASN A 192 -7.56 18.30 8.81
N GLU A 193 -8.31 17.36 9.39
CA GLU A 193 -9.59 16.91 8.84
C GLU A 193 -10.60 18.07 8.75
N THR A 194 -10.72 18.87 9.82
CA THR A 194 -11.59 20.04 9.85
C THR A 194 -11.20 21.08 8.78
N ASN A 195 -9.90 21.30 8.58
CA ASN A 195 -9.38 22.20 7.55
C ASN A 195 -9.61 21.66 6.13
N THR A 196 -9.48 20.36 5.94
CA THR A 196 -9.76 19.70 4.65
C THR A 196 -11.24 19.76 4.32
N GLN A 197 -12.13 19.52 5.29
CA GLN A 197 -13.57 19.68 5.10
C GLN A 197 -13.97 21.12 4.79
N LYS A 198 -13.35 22.11 5.45
CA LYS A 198 -13.57 23.55 5.13
C LYS A 198 -13.12 23.89 3.71
N LYS A 199 -11.98 23.36 3.25
CA LYS A 199 -11.50 23.52 1.85
C LYS A 199 -12.47 22.87 0.86
N LEU A 200 -12.94 21.66 1.12
CA LEU A 200 -13.90 20.95 0.28
C LEU A 200 -15.26 21.68 0.19
N ARG A 201 -15.74 22.27 1.31
CA ARG A 201 -16.96 23.10 1.31
C ARG A 201 -16.78 24.37 0.48
N LYS A 202 -15.59 25.02 0.53
CA LYS A 202 -15.29 26.20 -0.30
C LYS A 202 -15.20 25.88 -1.79
N VAL A 203 -14.71 24.69 -2.15
CA VAL A 203 -14.66 24.24 -3.55
C VAL A 203 -16.05 23.89 -4.09
N LYS A 204 -16.90 23.23 -3.27
CA LYS A 204 -18.30 22.92 -3.66
C LYS A 204 -19.23 24.14 -3.69
N GLY A 205 -18.86 25.25 -3.06
CA GLY A 205 -19.65 26.48 -3.01
C GLY A 205 -19.34 27.51 -4.12
N LYS A 206 -18.39 27.22 -5.04
CA LYS A 206 -18.16 28.08 -6.19
C LYS A 206 -19.12 27.70 -7.32
N PRO A 207 -20.00 28.61 -7.77
CA PRO A 207 -20.82 28.34 -8.96
C PRO A 207 -19.89 28.14 -10.16
N VAL A 208 -20.10 27.07 -10.90
CA VAL A 208 -19.47 26.87 -12.20
C VAL A 208 -20.13 27.86 -13.16
N THR A 209 -19.48 28.99 -13.44
CA THR A 209 -19.87 29.82 -14.57
C THR A 209 -19.44 29.09 -15.83
N THR A 210 -20.40 28.49 -16.50
CA THR A 210 -20.21 28.01 -17.87
C THR A 210 -20.35 29.23 -18.79
N ASP A 211 -19.24 29.87 -19.13
CA ASP A 211 -19.21 30.74 -20.28
C ASP A 211 -19.36 29.88 -21.53
N LYS A 212 -20.57 29.87 -22.06
CA LYS A 212 -20.84 29.41 -23.41
C LYS A 212 -20.65 30.60 -24.33
N ASP A 213 -19.47 30.72 -24.90
CA ASP A 213 -19.27 31.50 -26.10
C ASP A 213 -19.44 30.57 -27.32
N TRP A 214 -20.45 30.87 -28.08
CA TRP A 214 -20.78 30.33 -29.43
C TRP A 214 -20.18 31.27 -30.48
#